data_e9049b3579209840227690bddd6fe995
#
_entry.id   e9049b3579209840227690bddd6fe995
#
_cell.length_a   1.000
_cell.length_b   1.000
_cell.length_c   1.000
_cell.angle_alpha   90.00
_cell.angle_beta   90.00
_cell.angle_gamma   90.00
#
_symmetry.space_group_name_H-M   'P 1'
#
loop_
_entity.id
_entity.type
_entity.pdbx_description
1 polymer ?
#
loop_
_entity_poly.entity_id
_entity_poly.type
_entity_poly.pdbx_seq_one_letter_code
_entity_poly.pdbx_strand_id
1 'polypeptide(L)' 'ADDFDKAHALHEKMGCICFENHDMGIYFINDPDGYWIEIIPAK' A
#
# COMPACT_ATOMS: atom_id res chain seq x y z
N ALA A 1 10.33 -6.90 10.42
CA ALA A 1 10.36 -5.99 9.30
C ALA A 1 10.54 -6.75 8.03
N ASP A 2 9.78 -6.40 7.09
CA ASP A 2 9.82 -7.12 5.85
C ASP A 2 9.47 -6.16 4.74
N ASP A 3 9.40 -6.71 3.57
CA ASP A 3 9.22 -5.87 2.39
C ASP A 3 7.88 -5.16 2.41
N PHE A 4 6.87 -5.75 3.06
CA PHE A 4 5.57 -5.11 3.13
C PHE A 4 5.65 -3.81 3.94
N ASP A 5 6.31 -3.86 5.10
CA ASP A 5 6.44 -2.66 5.91
C ASP A 5 7.25 -1.59 5.20
N LYS A 6 8.30 -1.99 4.51
CA LYS A 6 9.11 -1.05 3.75
C LYS A 6 8.29 -0.42 2.62
N ALA A 7 7.51 -1.23 1.94
CA ALA A 7 6.69 -0.73 0.84
C ALA A 7 5.65 0.25 1.37
N HIS A 8 5.04 -0.08 2.51
CA HIS A 8 4.03 0.80 3.08
C HIS A 8 4.63 2.15 3.46
N ALA A 9 5.80 2.12 4.08
CA ALA A 9 6.46 3.36 4.48
C ALA A 9 6.81 4.20 3.25
N LEU A 10 7.26 3.54 2.20
CA LEU A 10 7.61 4.26 0.98
C LEU A 10 6.37 4.88 0.33
N HIS A 11 5.30 4.11 0.23
CA HIS A 11 4.08 4.60 -0.40
C HIS A 11 3.46 5.73 0.42
N GLU A 12 3.56 5.63 1.74
CA GLU A 12 3.06 6.69 2.61
C GLU A 12 3.86 7.96 2.40
N LYS A 13 5.17 7.82 2.28
CA LYS A 13 6.03 8.97 2.04
C LYS A 13 5.72 9.62 0.69
N MET A 14 5.38 8.80 -0.30
CA MET A 14 5.03 9.31 -1.62
C MET A 14 3.63 9.91 -1.67
N GLY A 15 2.81 9.59 -0.66
CA GLY A 15 1.46 10.13 -0.62
C GLY A 15 0.51 9.49 -1.59
N CYS A 16 0.78 8.26 -2.00
CA CYS A 16 -0.06 7.59 -2.99
C CYS A 16 -1.04 6.60 -2.38
N ILE A 17 -1.02 6.41 -1.08
CA ILE A 17 -1.95 5.50 -0.43
C ILE A 17 -3.34 6.13 -0.41
N CYS A 18 -4.32 5.46 -0.98
CA CYS A 18 -5.66 6.01 -1.05
C CYS A 18 -6.63 5.31 -0.10
N PHE A 19 -6.31 4.12 0.37
CA PHE A 19 -7.18 3.42 1.31
C PHE A 19 -6.38 2.37 2.04
N GLU A 20 -6.69 2.18 3.32
CA GLU A 20 -6.04 1.15 4.13
C GLU A 20 -7.11 0.31 4.80
N ASN A 21 -6.96 -1.01 4.70
CA ASN A 21 -7.86 -1.95 5.36
C ASN A 21 -7.09 -2.65 6.46
N HIS A 22 -7.24 -2.16 7.67
CA HIS A 22 -6.47 -2.69 8.80
C HIS A 22 -6.95 -4.07 9.24
N ASP A 23 -8.22 -4.37 8.97
CA ASP A 23 -8.73 -5.69 9.34
C ASP A 23 -8.06 -6.79 8.53
N MET A 24 -7.78 -6.53 7.28
CA MET A 24 -7.12 -7.51 6.41
C MET A 24 -5.63 -7.29 6.31
N GLY A 25 -5.14 -6.17 6.81
CA GLY A 25 -3.73 -5.87 6.75
C GLY A 25 -3.23 -5.56 5.36
N ILE A 26 -4.07 -4.92 4.56
CA ILE A 26 -3.71 -4.55 3.19
C ILE A 26 -3.96 -3.06 2.99
N TYR A 27 -3.49 -2.55 1.88
CA TYR A 27 -3.78 -1.16 1.53
C TYR A 27 -3.77 -1.01 0.02
N PHE A 28 -4.32 0.10 -0.43
CA PHE A 28 -4.44 0.40 -1.85
C PHE A 28 -3.70 1.69 -2.16
N ILE A 29 -3.08 1.73 -3.32
CA ILE A 29 -2.39 2.92 -3.78
C ILE A 29 -2.95 3.31 -5.14
N ASN A 30 -2.77 4.59 -5.48
CA ASN A 30 -3.13 5.12 -6.80
C ASN A 30 -1.91 5.05 -7.69
N ASP A 31 -2.10 4.51 -8.89
CA ASP A 31 -1.03 4.61 -9.86
C ASP A 31 -1.19 5.91 -10.65
N PRO A 32 -0.21 6.25 -11.52
CA PRO A 32 -0.29 7.51 -12.28
C PRO A 32 -1.50 7.60 -13.19
N ASP A 33 -2.07 6.47 -13.56
CA ASP A 33 -3.23 6.43 -14.43
C ASP A 33 -4.55 6.53 -13.65
N GLY A 34 -4.47 6.54 -12.32
CA GLY A 34 -5.66 6.67 -11.51
C GLY A 34 -6.29 5.35 -11.10
N TYR A 35 -5.62 4.24 -11.34
CA TYR A 35 -6.11 2.94 -10.92
C TYR A 35 -5.65 2.61 -9.50
N TRP A 36 -6.46 1.84 -8.81
CA TRP A 36 -6.12 1.37 -7.47
C TRP A 36 -5.35 0.06 -7.57
N ILE A 37 -4.23 -0.01 -6.89
CA ILE A 37 -3.42 -1.22 -6.83
C ILE A 37 -3.45 -1.74 -5.41
N GLU A 38 -3.85 -2.99 -5.26
CA GLU A 38 -3.94 -3.62 -3.94
C GLU A 38 -2.59 -4.17 -3.54
N ILE A 39 -2.12 -3.77 -2.37
CA ILE A 39 -0.84 -4.25 -1.84
C ILE A 39 -1.12 -5.24 -0.73
N ILE A 40 -0.73 -6.47 -0.93
CA ILE A 40 -0.99 -7.57 -0.01
C ILE A 40 0.34 -8.04 0.57
N PRO A 41 0.40 -8.25 1.90
CA PRO A 41 1.64 -8.75 2.49
C PRO A 41 1.94 -10.15 2.01
N ALA A 42 3.21 -10.39 1.70
CA ALA A 42 3.67 -11.72 1.30
C ALA A 42 3.88 -12.55 2.55
N LYS A 43 3.44 -13.78 2.50
CA LYS A 43 3.60 -14.70 3.61
C LYS A 43 4.74 -15.65 3.37
#